data_5becac781a4582ca2f59d1e1687e2606
#
_entry.id   5becac781a4582ca2f59d1e1687e2606
#
_cell.length_a   1.000
_cell.length_b   1.000
_cell.length_c   1.000
_cell.angle_alpha   90.00
_cell.angle_beta   90.00
_cell.angle_gamma   90.00
#
_symmetry.space_group_name_H-M   'P 1'
#
loop_
_entity.id
_entity.type
_entity.pdbx_description
1 polymer ?
#
loop_
_entity_poly.entity_id
_entity_poly.type
_entity_poly.pdbx_seq_one_letter_code
_entity_poly.pdbx_strand_id
1 'polypeptide(L)'
;VTLYGYPLLLKQQVSADEKIMEKNMIVLQNDVKSLAYKTVPYKETSLKIGSGSLTVYNSSYESSCSNITISSGSDIFVDKFEPGELRYESVSAQTDISLQNGAVILRPRLSSGSVMLAEPRWFYDAPTKTMVVNLINFTSEGIMGREGIGTVRMKLGETNYTPYSIPSGSSITMIYIPNPAMNYSVAWDNYFTKTLGMTPGGTPGTYQMSDVTNLVIKTYEIKIESI
;
A
#
# COMPACT_ATOMS: atom_id res chain seq x y z
N VAL A 1 9.27 33.52 28.68
CA VAL A 1 9.75 33.06 27.35
C VAL A 1 9.64 31.55 27.22
N THR A 2 9.86 30.78 28.27
CA THR A 2 9.82 29.31 28.24
C THR A 2 8.39 28.71 28.11
N LEU A 3 7.34 29.42 28.56
CA LEU A 3 5.98 28.88 28.61
C LEU A 3 5.30 28.75 27.22
N TYR A 4 5.68 29.58 26.26
CA TYR A 4 5.13 29.57 24.89
C TYR A 4 6.11 29.05 23.84
N GLY A 5 7.39 29.12 24.09
CA GLY A 5 8.42 28.69 23.14
C GLY A 5 8.59 27.19 23.08
N TYR A 6 8.50 26.48 24.20
CA TYR A 6 8.68 25.04 24.28
C TYR A 6 7.59 24.24 23.53
N PRO A 7 6.28 24.51 23.70
CA PRO A 7 5.24 23.86 22.93
C PRO A 7 5.35 24.10 21.43
N LEU A 8 5.77 25.29 21.00
CA LEU A 8 5.97 25.61 19.59
C LEU A 8 7.13 24.81 18.99
N LEU A 9 8.24 24.70 19.71
CA LEU A 9 9.40 23.89 19.29
C LEU A 9 9.04 22.41 19.17
N LEU A 10 8.31 21.84 20.13
CA LEU A 10 7.82 20.46 20.06
C LEU A 10 6.93 20.24 18.85
N LYS A 11 6.00 21.15 18.58
CA LYS A 11 5.11 21.07 17.42
C LYS A 11 5.88 21.12 16.09
N GLN A 12 6.90 21.96 16.01
CA GLN A 12 7.79 22.04 14.84
C GLN A 12 8.60 20.75 14.66
N GLN A 13 9.11 20.17 15.75
CA GLN A 13 9.85 18.91 15.70
C GLN A 13 8.97 17.75 15.23
N VAL A 14 7.75 17.63 15.76
CA VAL A 14 6.77 16.60 15.36
C VAL A 14 6.45 16.71 13.87
N SER A 15 6.21 17.92 13.36
CA SER A 15 5.95 18.16 11.92
C SER A 15 7.16 17.84 11.05
N ALA A 16 8.39 18.10 11.55
CA ALA A 16 9.61 17.76 10.83
C ALA A 16 9.82 16.23 10.79
N ASP A 17 9.60 15.53 11.89
CA ASP A 17 9.71 14.07 11.96
C ASP A 17 8.68 13.39 11.04
N GLU A 18 7.46 13.90 10.95
CA GLU A 18 6.42 13.40 10.03
C GLU A 18 6.88 13.51 8.56
N LYS A 19 7.39 14.67 8.15
CA LYS A 19 7.91 14.88 6.78
C LYS A 19 9.13 14.01 6.46
N ILE A 20 9.97 13.73 7.44
CA ILE A 20 11.08 12.79 7.29
C ILE A 20 10.53 11.39 7.05
N MET A 21 9.50 10.98 7.80
CA MET A 21 8.88 9.67 7.63
C MET A 21 8.12 9.53 6.31
N GLU A 22 7.43 10.56 5.82
CA GLU A 22 6.86 10.55 4.46
C GLU A 22 7.93 10.19 3.41
N LYS A 23 9.08 10.87 3.47
CA LYS A 23 10.20 10.60 2.56
C LYS A 23 10.79 9.19 2.75
N ASN A 24 10.97 8.77 3.99
CA ASN A 24 11.50 7.45 4.32
C ASN A 24 10.57 6.33 3.79
N MET A 25 9.26 6.48 3.92
CA MET A 25 8.30 5.52 3.39
C MET A 25 8.32 5.45 1.85
N ILE A 26 8.56 6.58 1.18
CA ILE A 26 8.77 6.61 -0.29
C ILE A 26 10.09 5.92 -0.67
N VAL A 27 11.15 6.07 0.12
CA VAL A 27 12.42 5.34 -0.08
C VAL A 27 12.18 3.84 0.06
N LEU A 28 11.49 3.39 1.10
CA LEU A 28 11.11 1.98 1.28
C LEU A 28 10.25 1.46 0.13
N GLN A 29 9.32 2.26 -0.39
CA GLN A 29 8.55 1.90 -1.59
C GLN A 29 9.46 1.68 -2.81
N ASN A 30 10.48 2.52 -3.00
CA ASN A 30 11.44 2.36 -4.11
C ASN A 30 12.29 1.11 -3.94
N ASP A 31 12.63 0.72 -2.71
CA ASP A 31 13.31 -0.53 -2.43
C ASP A 31 12.41 -1.74 -2.73
N VAL A 32 11.15 -1.68 -2.33
CA VAL A 32 10.13 -2.69 -2.70
C VAL A 32 9.99 -2.79 -4.22
N LYS A 33 9.92 -1.67 -4.93
CA LYS A 33 9.90 -1.65 -6.41
C LYS A 33 11.16 -2.26 -7.02
N SER A 34 12.31 -2.07 -6.38
CA SER A 34 13.58 -2.67 -6.84
C SER A 34 13.59 -4.17 -6.64
N LEU A 35 13.10 -4.67 -5.51
CA LEU A 35 12.92 -6.09 -5.25
C LEU A 35 11.93 -6.72 -6.25
N ALA A 36 10.74 -6.14 -6.39
CA ALA A 36 9.67 -6.71 -7.20
C ALA A 36 9.96 -6.65 -8.71
N TYR A 37 10.52 -5.54 -9.21
CA TYR A 37 10.58 -5.27 -10.65
C TYR A 37 11.97 -5.30 -11.26
N LYS A 38 13.04 -5.25 -10.45
CA LYS A 38 14.43 -5.30 -10.93
C LYS A 38 15.16 -6.58 -10.52
N THR A 39 14.44 -7.54 -9.91
CA THR A 39 15.00 -8.82 -9.43
C THR A 39 16.20 -8.65 -8.50
N VAL A 40 16.25 -7.59 -7.72
CA VAL A 40 17.23 -7.42 -6.65
C VAL A 40 16.81 -8.36 -5.52
N PRO A 41 17.67 -9.26 -5.02
CA PRO A 41 17.23 -10.28 -4.05
C PRO A 41 17.04 -9.73 -2.64
N TYR A 42 17.72 -8.64 -2.29
CA TYR A 42 17.78 -8.10 -0.93
C TYR A 42 17.93 -6.59 -0.92
N LYS A 43 17.31 -5.94 0.07
CA LYS A 43 17.44 -4.52 0.35
C LYS A 43 17.54 -4.26 1.85
N GLU A 44 18.40 -3.31 2.20
CA GLU A 44 18.56 -2.82 3.56
C GLU A 44 18.52 -1.30 3.57
N THR A 45 17.67 -0.73 4.42
CA THR A 45 17.51 0.73 4.51
C THR A 45 17.46 1.15 5.96
N SER A 46 18.45 1.93 6.39
CA SER A 46 18.48 2.56 7.70
C SER A 46 17.70 3.87 7.65
N LEU A 47 16.84 4.08 8.65
CA LEU A 47 15.99 5.27 8.71
C LEU A 47 15.79 5.75 10.14
N LYS A 48 15.59 7.07 10.26
CA LYS A 48 15.17 7.70 11.49
C LYS A 48 13.64 7.66 11.54
N ILE A 49 13.09 6.95 12.53
CA ILE A 49 11.65 6.81 12.76
C ILE A 49 11.10 8.01 13.55
N GLY A 50 11.96 8.65 14.38
CA GLY A 50 11.57 9.83 15.16
C GLY A 50 10.67 9.47 16.33
N SER A 51 9.64 10.30 16.55
CA SER A 51 8.72 10.22 17.70
C SER A 51 7.56 9.22 17.54
N GLY A 52 7.52 8.48 16.43
CA GLY A 52 6.51 7.43 16.18
C GLY A 52 7.08 6.03 16.24
N SER A 53 6.28 5.07 15.86
CA SER A 53 6.66 3.67 15.73
C SER A 53 6.43 3.15 14.30
N LEU A 54 7.35 2.34 13.81
CA LEU A 54 7.22 1.62 12.55
C LEU A 54 6.95 0.15 12.86
N THR A 55 5.85 -0.39 12.36
CA THR A 55 5.37 -1.75 12.66
C THR A 55 5.02 -2.50 11.38
N VAL A 56 5.38 -3.80 11.33
CA VAL A 56 4.94 -4.72 10.25
C VAL A 56 3.64 -5.38 10.67
N TYR A 57 2.62 -5.21 9.86
CA TYR A 57 1.36 -5.95 9.93
C TYR A 57 1.35 -7.00 8.82
N ASN A 58 1.58 -8.23 9.22
CA ASN A 58 1.73 -9.35 8.29
C ASN A 58 0.37 -9.79 7.75
N SER A 59 0.26 -10.00 6.44
CA SER A 59 -0.93 -10.53 5.78
C SER A 59 -1.43 -11.87 6.34
N SER A 60 -0.55 -12.67 6.95
CA SER A 60 -0.88 -14.01 7.46
C SER A 60 -1.40 -14.02 8.91
N TYR A 61 -1.25 -12.93 9.67
CA TYR A 61 -1.54 -12.92 11.12
C TYR A 61 -2.77 -12.13 11.52
N GLU A 62 -3.29 -11.26 10.69
CA GLU A 62 -4.40 -10.40 11.08
C GLU A 62 -5.60 -10.56 10.15
N SER A 63 -6.68 -11.10 10.69
CA SER A 63 -8.00 -11.20 10.04
C SER A 63 -8.67 -9.84 9.75
N SER A 64 -7.97 -8.73 10.00
CA SER A 64 -8.47 -7.37 9.86
C SER A 64 -7.72 -6.52 8.84
N CYS A 65 -6.91 -7.14 7.96
CA CYS A 65 -6.28 -6.42 6.86
C CYS A 65 -7.30 -5.97 5.80
N SER A 66 -6.97 -4.90 5.08
CA SER A 66 -7.71 -4.59 3.85
C SER A 66 -7.52 -5.69 2.83
N ASN A 67 -8.50 -5.94 1.98
CA ASN A 67 -8.39 -6.95 0.94
C ASN A 67 -8.86 -6.46 -0.43
N ILE A 68 -8.38 -7.13 -1.47
CA ILE A 68 -8.69 -6.84 -2.87
C ILE A 68 -9.16 -8.12 -3.54
N THR A 69 -10.31 -8.05 -4.19
CA THR A 69 -10.84 -9.12 -5.04
C THR A 69 -10.90 -8.63 -6.48
N ILE A 70 -10.49 -9.47 -7.44
CA ILE A 70 -10.50 -9.16 -8.87
C ILE A 70 -11.25 -10.26 -9.60
N SER A 71 -12.27 -9.87 -10.38
CA SER A 71 -13.15 -10.81 -11.10
C SER A 71 -13.59 -10.27 -12.46
N SER A 72 -14.16 -11.15 -13.28
CA SER A 72 -14.91 -10.80 -14.49
C SER A 72 -16.11 -11.74 -14.62
N GLY A 73 -17.32 -11.17 -14.54
CA GLY A 73 -18.53 -11.97 -14.46
C GLY A 73 -18.50 -12.93 -13.26
N SER A 74 -18.57 -14.24 -13.53
CA SER A 74 -18.47 -15.30 -12.51
C SER A 74 -17.05 -15.74 -12.19
N ASP A 75 -16.06 -15.35 -13.00
CA ASP A 75 -14.69 -15.80 -12.86
C ASP A 75 -13.94 -14.93 -11.85
N ILE A 76 -13.41 -15.54 -10.80
CA ILE A 76 -12.62 -14.88 -9.78
C ILE A 76 -11.15 -15.18 -10.06
N PHE A 77 -10.35 -14.14 -10.33
CA PHE A 77 -8.91 -14.25 -10.59
C PHE A 77 -8.08 -14.06 -9.33
N VAL A 78 -8.57 -13.21 -8.42
CA VAL A 78 -7.98 -12.95 -7.11
C VAL A 78 -9.10 -12.91 -6.09
N ASP A 79 -9.04 -13.78 -5.10
CA ASP A 79 -10.01 -13.80 -4.01
C ASP A 79 -9.37 -13.26 -2.73
N LYS A 80 -9.89 -12.13 -2.23
CA LYS A 80 -9.53 -11.51 -0.95
C LYS A 80 -8.02 -11.44 -0.69
N PHE A 81 -7.27 -10.93 -1.66
CA PHE A 81 -5.83 -10.72 -1.47
C PHE A 81 -5.57 -9.71 -0.35
N GLU A 82 -4.88 -10.14 0.69
CA GLU A 82 -4.48 -9.32 1.83
C GLU A 82 -3.02 -8.88 1.68
N PRO A 83 -2.74 -7.58 1.46
CA PRO A 83 -1.37 -7.13 1.18
C PRO A 83 -0.46 -7.10 2.41
N GLY A 84 -1.01 -7.10 3.63
CA GLY A 84 -0.21 -6.68 4.78
C GLY A 84 0.24 -5.22 4.64
N GLU A 85 0.98 -4.70 5.62
CA GLU A 85 1.50 -3.34 5.51
C GLU A 85 2.70 -3.11 6.44
N LEU A 86 3.55 -2.18 6.06
CA LEU A 86 4.54 -1.54 6.93
C LEU A 86 3.98 -0.18 7.31
N ARG A 87 3.62 0.02 8.58
CA ARG A 87 2.90 1.20 9.06
C ARG A 87 3.74 2.01 10.04
N TYR A 88 3.87 3.29 9.75
CA TYR A 88 4.34 4.27 10.72
C TYR A 88 3.15 4.92 11.42
N GLU A 89 3.20 4.96 12.75
CA GLU A 89 2.16 5.53 13.59
C GLU A 89 2.76 6.63 14.46
N SER A 90 2.25 7.86 14.32
CA SER A 90 2.63 8.99 15.15
C SER A 90 1.46 9.48 15.97
N VAL A 91 1.52 9.24 17.29
CA VAL A 91 0.51 9.78 18.23
C VAL A 91 0.62 11.31 18.32
N SER A 92 1.84 11.85 18.30
CA SER A 92 2.08 13.29 18.42
C SER A 92 1.63 14.07 17.19
N ALA A 93 1.86 13.55 15.97
CA ALA A 93 1.39 14.15 14.73
C ALA A 93 -0.07 13.79 14.41
N GLN A 94 -0.66 12.83 15.12
CA GLN A 94 -2.00 12.28 14.82
C GLN A 94 -2.11 11.78 13.38
N THR A 95 -1.07 11.09 12.90
CA THR A 95 -0.93 10.67 11.50
C THR A 95 -0.43 9.24 11.44
N ASP A 96 -0.97 8.47 10.49
CA ASP A 96 -0.49 7.16 10.09
C ASP A 96 0.02 7.22 8.66
N ILE A 97 1.15 6.57 8.37
CA ILE A 97 1.68 6.42 7.01
C ILE A 97 1.90 4.94 6.74
N SER A 98 1.21 4.40 5.74
CA SER A 98 1.24 2.99 5.40
C SER A 98 1.94 2.77 4.06
N LEU A 99 2.84 1.79 4.01
CA LEU A 99 3.30 1.17 2.77
C LEU A 99 2.55 -0.14 2.60
N GLN A 100 1.57 -0.15 1.70
CA GLN A 100 0.63 -1.24 1.46
C GLN A 100 0.49 -1.50 -0.03
N ASN A 101 0.64 -2.74 -0.46
CA ASN A 101 0.51 -3.14 -1.88
C ASN A 101 1.28 -2.24 -2.86
N GLY A 102 2.48 -1.80 -2.46
CA GLY A 102 3.33 -0.91 -3.25
C GLY A 102 2.88 0.55 -3.30
N ALA A 103 1.86 0.95 -2.56
CA ALA A 103 1.44 2.34 -2.37
C ALA A 103 1.93 2.89 -1.04
N VAL A 104 2.26 4.18 -0.99
CA VAL A 104 2.47 4.92 0.27
C VAL A 104 1.27 5.80 0.51
N ILE A 105 0.59 5.58 1.63
CA ILE A 105 -0.68 6.23 1.95
C ILE A 105 -0.55 6.94 3.30
N LEU A 106 -0.90 8.22 3.32
CA LEU A 106 -0.99 9.03 4.52
C LEU A 106 -2.44 9.15 4.97
N ARG A 107 -2.67 8.95 6.25
CA ARG A 107 -3.98 9.08 6.89
C ARG A 107 -3.86 9.93 8.16
N PRO A 108 -4.46 11.14 8.18
CA PRO A 108 -4.67 11.87 9.42
C PRO A 108 -5.70 11.15 10.31
N ARG A 109 -5.39 10.96 11.60
CA ARG A 109 -6.29 10.24 12.53
C ARG A 109 -7.55 11.02 12.89
N LEU A 110 -7.48 12.35 12.83
CA LEU A 110 -8.57 13.25 13.20
C LEU A 110 -9.53 13.53 12.03
N SER A 111 -9.27 12.99 10.85
CA SER A 111 -10.14 13.16 9.67
C SER A 111 -10.44 11.80 9.03
N SER A 112 -11.53 11.75 8.27
CA SER A 112 -11.93 10.54 7.53
C SER A 112 -11.18 10.37 6.20
N GLY A 113 -10.27 11.28 5.85
CA GLY A 113 -9.54 11.26 4.59
C GLY A 113 -8.28 10.42 4.63
N SER A 114 -7.82 10.04 3.44
CA SER A 114 -6.47 9.49 3.22
C SER A 114 -5.97 9.96 1.87
N VAL A 115 -4.64 10.07 1.73
CA VAL A 115 -3.98 10.54 0.51
C VAL A 115 -2.89 9.56 0.11
N MET A 116 -2.84 9.20 -1.15
CA MET A 116 -1.77 8.38 -1.70
C MET A 116 -0.58 9.29 -2.06
N LEU A 117 0.50 9.19 -1.29
CA LEU A 117 1.74 9.96 -1.50
C LEU A 117 2.56 9.38 -2.66
N ALA A 118 2.48 8.08 -2.85
CA ALA A 118 3.11 7.39 -3.95
C ALA A 118 2.26 6.20 -4.39
N GLU A 119 2.04 6.08 -5.69
CA GLU A 119 1.12 5.12 -6.28
C GLU A 119 1.77 3.75 -6.49
N PRO A 120 0.97 2.65 -6.45
CA PRO A 120 1.41 1.33 -6.88
C PRO A 120 1.60 1.30 -8.40
N ARG A 121 2.28 0.28 -8.91
CA ARG A 121 2.54 0.16 -10.36
C ARG A 121 1.48 -0.72 -11.03
N TRP A 122 0.25 -0.22 -11.12
CA TRP A 122 -0.81 -0.82 -11.93
C TRP A 122 -1.11 0.09 -13.11
N PHE A 123 -1.49 -0.45 -14.24
CA PHE A 123 -1.82 0.36 -15.39
C PHE A 123 -2.75 -0.38 -16.36
N TYR A 124 -3.47 0.39 -17.14
CA TYR A 124 -4.26 -0.06 -18.28
C TYR A 124 -3.68 0.54 -19.57
N ASP A 125 -3.37 -0.34 -20.52
CA ASP A 125 -2.92 0.03 -21.85
C ASP A 125 -4.09 -0.06 -22.83
N ALA A 126 -4.66 1.07 -23.20
CA ALA A 126 -5.85 1.14 -24.03
C ALA A 126 -5.62 0.58 -25.46
N PRO A 127 -4.48 0.82 -26.15
CA PRO A 127 -4.23 0.24 -27.47
C PRO A 127 -4.28 -1.28 -27.50
N THR A 128 -3.71 -1.94 -26.50
CA THR A 128 -3.70 -3.42 -26.40
C THR A 128 -4.83 -3.98 -25.56
N LYS A 129 -5.65 -3.09 -24.96
CA LYS A 129 -6.72 -3.47 -24.00
C LYS A 129 -6.21 -4.38 -22.89
N THR A 130 -5.00 -4.11 -22.42
CA THR A 130 -4.29 -4.90 -21.40
C THR A 130 -4.29 -4.19 -20.07
N MET A 131 -4.83 -4.83 -19.04
CA MET A 131 -4.72 -4.38 -17.66
C MET A 131 -3.63 -5.17 -16.93
N VAL A 132 -2.69 -4.48 -16.31
CA VAL A 132 -1.62 -5.09 -15.51
C VAL A 132 -1.79 -4.68 -14.06
N VAL A 133 -1.94 -5.69 -13.19
CA VAL A 133 -2.08 -5.54 -11.75
C VAL A 133 -0.89 -6.21 -11.07
N ASN A 134 -0.15 -5.42 -10.28
CA ASN A 134 0.96 -5.90 -9.47
C ASN A 134 0.52 -5.94 -8.00
N LEU A 135 0.35 -7.12 -7.46
CA LEU A 135 -0.01 -7.36 -6.07
C LEU A 135 1.24 -7.63 -5.24
N ILE A 136 1.43 -6.86 -4.19
CA ILE A 136 2.58 -6.99 -3.29
C ILE A 136 2.07 -7.27 -1.89
N ASN A 137 2.46 -8.40 -1.31
CA ASN A 137 2.17 -8.71 0.08
C ASN A 137 3.44 -8.65 0.93
N PHE A 138 3.27 -8.13 2.16
CA PHE A 138 4.33 -8.08 3.16
C PHE A 138 4.15 -9.23 4.14
N THR A 139 5.23 -9.97 4.38
CA THR A 139 5.29 -11.07 5.35
C THR A 139 6.46 -10.86 6.31
N SER A 140 6.33 -11.42 7.52
CA SER A 140 7.38 -11.39 8.55
C SER A 140 7.27 -12.59 9.48
N GLU A 141 8.35 -12.94 10.17
CA GLU A 141 8.33 -13.96 11.23
C GLU A 141 7.85 -13.36 12.56
N GLY A 142 6.54 -13.10 12.66
CA GLY A 142 5.93 -12.51 13.85
C GLY A 142 5.74 -10.99 13.73
N ILE A 143 5.32 -10.38 14.84
CA ILE A 143 5.11 -8.94 14.95
C ILE A 143 6.46 -8.25 15.14
N MET A 144 6.78 -7.32 14.27
CA MET A 144 8.00 -6.50 14.36
C MET A 144 7.62 -5.03 14.49
N GLY A 145 8.25 -4.33 15.43
CA GLY A 145 8.05 -2.90 15.63
C GLY A 145 9.32 -2.21 16.11
N ARG A 146 9.52 -0.94 15.72
CA ARG A 146 10.69 -0.16 16.07
C ARG A 146 10.36 1.32 16.24
N GLU A 147 11.05 1.93 17.19
CA GLU A 147 11.05 3.38 17.45
C GLU A 147 12.48 3.94 17.34
N GLY A 148 12.59 5.25 17.19
CA GLY A 148 13.87 5.95 17.16
C GLY A 148 14.65 5.78 15.85
N ILE A 149 15.58 4.83 15.79
CA ILE A 149 16.36 4.51 14.59
C ILE A 149 16.18 3.01 14.32
N GLY A 150 15.84 2.67 13.08
CA GLY A 150 15.66 1.31 12.64
C GLY A 150 16.38 1.01 11.31
N THR A 151 16.54 -0.26 11.02
CA THR A 151 17.08 -0.74 9.75
C THR A 151 16.16 -1.80 9.19
N VAL A 152 15.35 -1.41 8.19
CA VAL A 152 14.42 -2.32 7.53
C VAL A 152 15.20 -3.20 6.55
N ARG A 153 15.15 -4.52 6.78
CA ARG A 153 15.73 -5.54 5.91
C ARG A 153 14.63 -6.29 5.20
N MET A 154 14.72 -6.30 3.88
CA MET A 154 13.70 -6.89 3.02
C MET A 154 14.33 -7.80 1.99
N LYS A 155 13.68 -8.92 1.69
CA LYS A 155 14.03 -9.76 0.57
C LYS A 155 12.83 -10.16 -0.27
N LEU A 156 13.08 -10.44 -1.55
CA LEU A 156 12.07 -10.99 -2.44
C LEU A 156 11.80 -12.44 -2.05
N GLY A 157 10.54 -12.76 -1.81
CA GLY A 157 10.04 -14.11 -1.59
C GLY A 157 9.49 -14.72 -2.89
N GLU A 158 8.31 -15.31 -2.79
CA GLU A 158 7.63 -15.93 -3.94
C GLU A 158 7.14 -14.88 -4.93
N THR A 159 7.20 -15.23 -6.21
CA THR A 159 6.68 -14.40 -7.30
C THR A 159 5.88 -15.25 -8.25
N ASN A 160 4.70 -14.77 -8.66
CA ASN A 160 3.87 -15.43 -9.63
C ASN A 160 3.47 -14.45 -10.75
N TYR A 161 3.29 -15.01 -11.94
CA TYR A 161 2.83 -14.30 -13.12
C TYR A 161 1.73 -15.10 -13.79
N THR A 162 0.54 -14.53 -13.90
CA THR A 162 -0.61 -15.22 -14.50
C THR A 162 -1.31 -14.28 -15.50
N PRO A 163 -1.23 -14.58 -16.81
CA PRO A 163 -2.02 -13.91 -17.83
C PRO A 163 -3.38 -14.56 -17.96
N TYR A 164 -4.41 -13.74 -18.17
CA TYR A 164 -5.79 -14.16 -18.45
C TYR A 164 -6.29 -13.48 -19.71
N SER A 165 -6.97 -14.25 -20.56
CA SER A 165 -7.74 -13.72 -21.68
C SER A 165 -9.16 -13.46 -21.22
N ILE A 166 -9.64 -12.24 -21.41
CA ILE A 166 -10.96 -11.80 -21.00
C ILE A 166 -11.86 -11.75 -22.24
N PRO A 167 -13.05 -12.35 -22.22
CA PRO A 167 -13.97 -12.30 -23.36
C PRO A 167 -14.29 -10.85 -23.76
N SER A 168 -14.34 -10.59 -25.05
CA SER A 168 -14.69 -9.27 -25.59
C SER A 168 -16.05 -8.81 -25.08
N GLY A 169 -16.14 -7.56 -24.63
CA GLY A 169 -17.36 -6.99 -24.04
C GLY A 169 -17.54 -7.23 -22.56
N SER A 170 -16.66 -8.03 -21.92
CA SER A 170 -16.63 -8.19 -20.47
C SER A 170 -15.90 -7.03 -19.80
N SER A 171 -16.15 -6.83 -18.51
CA SER A 171 -15.44 -5.85 -17.68
C SER A 171 -14.71 -6.55 -16.53
N ILE A 172 -13.57 -5.97 -16.13
CA ILE A 172 -12.92 -6.36 -14.89
C ILE A 172 -13.59 -5.62 -13.75
N THR A 173 -14.00 -6.37 -12.73
CA THR A 173 -14.52 -5.83 -11.48
C THR A 173 -13.46 -5.97 -10.40
N MET A 174 -13.18 -4.88 -9.71
CA MET A 174 -12.28 -4.81 -8.57
C MET A 174 -13.06 -4.39 -7.34
N ILE A 175 -12.89 -5.14 -6.26
CA ILE A 175 -13.51 -4.84 -4.97
C ILE A 175 -12.39 -4.60 -3.96
N TYR A 176 -12.39 -3.43 -3.35
CA TYR A 176 -11.50 -3.07 -2.24
C TYR A 176 -12.31 -2.99 -0.95
N ILE A 177 -11.96 -3.81 0.03
CA ILE A 177 -12.54 -3.77 1.37
C ILE A 177 -11.48 -3.22 2.33
N PRO A 178 -11.72 -2.04 2.94
CA PRO A 178 -10.75 -1.45 3.87
C PRO A 178 -10.72 -2.21 5.19
N ASN A 179 -9.56 -2.12 5.86
CA ASN A 179 -9.48 -2.46 7.28
C ASN A 179 -10.36 -1.49 8.08
N PRO A 180 -11.29 -1.97 8.92
CA PRO A 180 -12.16 -1.10 9.71
C PRO A 180 -11.43 -0.14 10.66
N ALA A 181 -10.30 -0.58 11.23
CA ALA A 181 -9.48 0.23 12.13
C ALA A 181 -8.61 1.25 11.38
N MET A 182 -8.18 0.90 10.15
CA MET A 182 -7.26 1.70 9.32
C MET A 182 -7.83 1.87 7.92
N ASN A 183 -8.79 2.78 7.80
CA ASN A 183 -9.51 2.98 6.55
C ASN A 183 -8.74 3.89 5.58
N TYR A 184 -8.24 3.31 4.49
CA TYR A 184 -7.56 4.02 3.38
C TYR A 184 -8.45 4.14 2.13
N SER A 185 -9.76 3.95 2.24
CA SER A 185 -10.69 3.90 1.10
C SER A 185 -10.60 5.13 0.20
N VAL A 186 -10.45 6.34 0.77
CA VAL A 186 -10.40 7.57 -0.01
C VAL A 186 -9.19 7.61 -0.94
N ALA A 187 -8.02 7.15 -0.46
CA ALA A 187 -6.81 7.09 -1.27
C ALA A 187 -6.96 6.06 -2.41
N TRP A 188 -7.48 4.87 -2.12
CA TRP A 188 -7.71 3.84 -3.12
C TRP A 188 -8.81 4.21 -4.11
N ASP A 189 -9.92 4.81 -3.65
CA ASP A 189 -10.99 5.32 -4.52
C ASP A 189 -10.46 6.33 -5.54
N ASN A 190 -9.68 7.31 -5.08
CA ASN A 190 -9.04 8.27 -5.97
C ASN A 190 -8.09 7.61 -6.97
N TYR A 191 -7.30 6.62 -6.54
CA TYR A 191 -6.39 5.90 -7.40
C TYR A 191 -7.14 5.10 -8.47
N PHE A 192 -8.14 4.32 -8.10
CA PHE A 192 -8.93 3.53 -9.04
C PHE A 192 -9.69 4.42 -10.03
N THR A 193 -10.31 5.48 -9.55
CA THR A 193 -11.16 6.32 -10.41
C THR A 193 -10.39 7.34 -11.22
N LYS A 194 -9.40 8.02 -10.64
CA LYS A 194 -8.69 9.13 -11.29
C LYS A 194 -7.43 8.71 -12.01
N THR A 195 -6.66 7.78 -11.45
CA THR A 195 -5.39 7.33 -12.05
C THR A 195 -5.60 6.18 -13.01
N LEU A 196 -6.33 5.13 -12.61
CA LEU A 196 -6.62 3.99 -13.48
C LEU A 196 -7.80 4.23 -14.42
N GLY A 197 -8.66 5.22 -14.15
CA GLY A 197 -9.83 5.52 -14.97
C GLY A 197 -10.96 4.49 -14.84
N MET A 198 -11.03 3.77 -13.72
CA MET A 198 -12.11 2.84 -13.45
C MET A 198 -13.41 3.58 -13.10
N THR A 199 -14.54 3.01 -13.45
CA THR A 199 -15.87 3.53 -13.10
C THR A 199 -16.30 2.96 -11.76
N PRO A 200 -16.80 3.78 -10.80
CA PRO A 200 -17.39 3.27 -9.57
C PRO A 200 -18.57 2.35 -9.86
N GLY A 201 -18.64 1.22 -9.17
CA GLY A 201 -19.77 0.30 -9.22
C GLY A 201 -20.94 0.74 -8.33
N GLY A 202 -22.02 -0.05 -8.32
CA GLY A 202 -23.22 0.24 -7.52
C GLY A 202 -23.03 0.06 -6.01
N THR A 203 -21.96 -0.61 -5.58
CA THR A 203 -21.63 -0.86 -4.17
C THR A 203 -20.34 -0.10 -3.82
N PRO A 204 -20.26 0.60 -2.66
CA PRO A 204 -19.02 1.23 -2.21
C PRO A 204 -17.83 0.27 -2.21
N GLY A 205 -16.67 0.75 -2.66
CA GLY A 205 -15.44 -0.07 -2.77
C GLY A 205 -15.40 -0.97 -4.01
N THR A 206 -16.40 -0.90 -4.89
CA THR A 206 -16.44 -1.65 -6.16
C THR A 206 -16.13 -0.74 -7.34
N TYR A 207 -15.25 -1.20 -8.24
CA TYR A 207 -14.81 -0.45 -9.42
C TYR A 207 -14.82 -1.36 -10.64
N GLN A 208 -15.08 -0.80 -11.80
CA GLN A 208 -15.13 -1.53 -13.06
C GLN A 208 -14.24 -0.91 -14.13
N MET A 209 -13.52 -1.75 -14.86
CA MET A 209 -12.78 -1.38 -16.06
C MET A 209 -13.40 -2.14 -17.23
N SER A 210 -14.02 -1.42 -18.14
CA SER A 210 -14.52 -1.96 -19.40
C SER A 210 -13.42 -2.09 -20.44
N ASP A 211 -13.70 -2.85 -21.49
CA ASP A 211 -12.83 -2.95 -22.68
C ASP A 211 -11.45 -3.58 -22.38
N VAL A 212 -11.38 -4.48 -21.41
CA VAL A 212 -10.17 -5.26 -21.09
C VAL A 212 -10.29 -6.59 -21.80
N THR A 213 -9.30 -6.93 -22.65
CA THR A 213 -9.21 -8.26 -23.30
C THR A 213 -8.08 -9.11 -22.74
N ASN A 214 -7.10 -8.47 -22.10
CA ASN A 214 -6.00 -9.16 -21.46
C ASN A 214 -5.83 -8.63 -20.03
N LEU A 215 -5.84 -9.53 -19.06
CA LEU A 215 -5.53 -9.22 -17.65
C LEU A 215 -4.25 -9.93 -17.26
N VAL A 216 -3.28 -9.19 -16.78
CA VAL A 216 -2.02 -9.74 -16.28
C VAL A 216 -1.93 -9.47 -14.78
N ILE A 217 -1.90 -10.54 -14.00
CA ILE A 217 -1.73 -10.45 -12.54
C ILE A 217 -0.33 -10.92 -12.20
N LYS A 218 0.41 -10.08 -11.49
CA LYS A 218 1.72 -10.39 -10.92
C LYS A 218 1.64 -10.27 -9.41
N THR A 219 2.08 -11.30 -8.72
CA THR A 219 2.14 -11.28 -7.26
C THR A 219 3.59 -11.36 -6.79
N TYR A 220 3.92 -10.59 -5.77
CA TYR A 220 5.25 -10.52 -5.18
C TYR A 220 5.14 -10.59 -3.66
N GLU A 221 5.85 -11.53 -3.06
CA GLU A 221 6.02 -11.56 -1.61
C GLU A 221 7.27 -10.79 -1.23
N ILE A 222 7.12 -9.81 -0.32
CA ILE A 222 8.24 -9.08 0.29
C ILE A 222 8.35 -9.52 1.75
N LYS A 223 9.41 -10.26 2.04
CA LYS A 223 9.70 -10.73 3.40
C LYS A 223 10.47 -9.67 4.16
N ILE A 224 9.88 -9.17 5.26
CA ILE A 224 10.56 -8.29 6.20
C ILE A 224 11.30 -9.18 7.20
N GLU A 225 12.63 -9.08 7.21
CA GLU A 225 13.48 -9.90 8.07
C GLU A 225 13.79 -9.20 9.40
N SER A 226 13.83 -7.88 9.39
CA SER A 226 13.99 -7.04 10.60
C SER A 226 13.61 -5.59 10.34
N ILE A 227 13.37 -4.82 11.42
CA ILE A 227 13.23 -3.37 11.43
C ILE A 227 14.27 -2.75 12.39
#